data_502f7ca4d443640c0a404f1e64e2ea66
#
_entry.id   502f7ca4d443640c0a404f1e64e2ea66
#
_cell.length_a   1.000
_cell.length_b   1.000
_cell.length_c   1.000
_cell.angle_alpha   90.00
_cell.angle_beta   90.00
_cell.angle_gamma   90.00
#
_symmetry.space_group_name_H-M   'P 1'
#
loop_
_entity.id
_entity.type
_entity.pdbx_description
1 polymer ?
#
loop_
_entity_poly.entity_id
_entity_poly.type
_entity_poly.pdbx_seq_one_letter_code
_entity_poly.pdbx_strand_id
1 'polypeptide(L)'
;SIYSFQRADPAAFQDMRDHFAARVGAAKRRWHPVELTLSFRSTPAVLQAVDAIFAAADARDGLNFDDRDLPVRHIPNRTMDAGLVEIWPTEQPVDAGDGQPEQAWTPPVKQLYLDSPVARLAGRIADQIDHWLKSKEILEAQGRPVGPGDILILVQRRALFVEAMVRALKRRGIP
;
A
#
# COMPACT_ATOMS: atom_id res chain seq x y z
N SER A 1 7.31 -3.67 10.58
CA SER A 1 7.89 -2.39 10.16
C SER A 1 8.16 -2.40 8.65
N ILE A 2 7.77 -1.38 7.92
CA ILE A 2 8.10 -1.19 6.51
C ILE A 2 9.61 -1.05 6.27
N TYR A 3 10.35 -0.72 7.31
CA TYR A 3 11.81 -0.53 7.30
C TYR A 3 12.60 -1.83 7.47
N SER A 4 11.95 -2.96 7.73
CA SER A 4 12.63 -4.26 7.79
C SER A 4 13.18 -4.72 6.42
N PHE A 5 12.69 -4.10 5.35
CA PHE A 5 13.24 -4.29 4.01
C PHE A 5 14.64 -3.67 3.94
N GLN A 6 15.63 -4.46 3.54
CA GLN A 6 17.05 -4.10 3.49
C GLN A 6 17.68 -3.71 4.85
N ARG A 7 17.07 -4.12 5.97
CA ARG A 7 17.58 -3.81 7.33
C ARG A 7 17.71 -2.29 7.61
N ALA A 8 16.87 -1.48 7.02
CA ALA A 8 16.84 -0.05 7.31
C ALA A 8 16.46 0.18 8.78
N ASP A 9 17.22 1.02 9.45
CA ASP A 9 17.00 1.45 10.83
C ASP A 9 16.77 2.96 10.88
N PRO A 10 15.53 3.42 11.05
CA PRO A 10 15.24 4.85 11.13
C PRO A 10 15.89 5.56 12.33
N ALA A 11 16.06 4.83 13.45
CA ALA A 11 16.72 5.41 14.63
C ALA A 11 18.20 5.69 14.36
N ALA A 12 18.88 4.77 13.68
CA ALA A 12 20.27 4.97 13.28
C ALA A 12 20.46 6.17 12.35
N PHE A 13 19.46 6.48 11.50
CA PHE A 13 19.51 7.69 10.67
C PHE A 13 19.50 8.96 11.54
N GLN A 14 18.63 9.01 12.54
CA GLN A 14 18.55 10.13 13.47
C GLN A 14 19.85 10.29 14.26
N ASP A 15 20.38 9.22 14.83
CA ASP A 15 21.63 9.23 15.60
C ASP A 15 22.79 9.73 14.74
N MET A 16 22.89 9.31 13.49
CA MET A 16 23.92 9.79 12.57
C MET A 16 23.76 11.26 12.22
N ARG A 17 22.54 11.74 12.03
CA ARG A 17 22.28 13.17 11.78
C ARG A 17 22.79 14.01 12.97
N ASP A 18 22.45 13.62 14.17
CA ASP A 18 22.82 14.35 15.39
C ASP A 18 24.33 14.28 15.63
N HIS A 19 24.93 13.13 15.38
CA HIS A 19 26.38 12.95 15.43
C HIS A 19 27.11 13.91 14.49
N PHE A 20 26.69 13.99 13.23
CA PHE A 20 27.33 14.89 12.26
C PHE A 20 27.03 16.35 12.55
N ALA A 21 25.84 16.71 13.01
CA ALA A 21 25.52 18.07 13.42
C ALA A 21 26.43 18.54 14.55
N ALA A 22 26.64 17.70 15.57
CA ALA A 22 27.55 18.00 16.69
C ALA A 22 29.00 18.17 16.22
N ARG A 23 29.50 17.30 15.34
CA ARG A 23 30.86 17.40 14.80
C ARG A 23 31.10 18.65 13.96
N VAL A 24 30.12 19.01 13.13
CA VAL A 24 30.18 20.24 12.32
C VAL A 24 30.18 21.49 13.22
N GLY A 25 29.34 21.47 14.28
CA GLY A 25 29.30 22.53 15.29
C GLY A 25 30.63 22.65 16.07
N ALA A 26 31.21 21.52 16.50
CA ALA A 26 32.53 21.50 17.16
C ALA A 26 33.66 22.08 16.26
N ALA A 27 33.54 21.88 14.96
CA ALA A 27 34.44 22.48 13.99
C ALA A 27 34.15 23.97 13.72
N LYS A 28 33.23 24.59 14.46
CA LYS A 28 32.76 25.98 14.28
C LYS A 28 32.22 26.23 12.86
N ARG A 29 31.68 25.21 12.20
CA ARG A 29 31.01 25.29 10.92
C ARG A 29 29.52 25.26 11.09
N ARG A 30 28.76 25.75 10.11
CA ARG A 30 27.32 25.77 10.13
C ARG A 30 26.78 24.46 9.59
N TRP A 31 25.90 23.81 10.35
CA TRP A 31 25.10 22.67 9.93
C TRP A 31 23.87 23.19 9.14
N HIS A 32 23.62 22.63 7.97
CA HIS A 32 22.48 22.99 7.14
C HIS A 32 21.62 21.74 6.89
N PRO A 33 20.56 21.52 7.67
CA PRO A 33 19.57 20.51 7.33
C PRO A 33 18.81 20.95 6.07
N VAL A 34 18.65 20.04 5.12
CA VAL A 34 17.87 20.26 3.89
C VAL A 34 16.71 19.29 3.89
N GLU A 35 15.51 19.81 3.90
CA GLU A 35 14.30 19.01 3.81
C GLU A 35 13.91 18.77 2.36
N LEU A 36 13.60 17.52 2.02
CA LEU A 36 13.12 17.13 0.70
C LEU A 36 11.59 17.03 0.72
N THR A 37 10.93 18.18 0.66
CA THR A 37 9.47 18.27 0.77
C THR A 37 8.74 18.05 -0.54
N LEU A 38 9.39 18.27 -1.69
CA LEU A 38 8.78 18.16 -3.00
C LEU A 38 8.74 16.71 -3.49
N SER A 39 7.56 16.21 -3.74
CA SER A 39 7.33 14.86 -4.29
C SER A 39 7.15 14.92 -5.82
N PHE A 40 8.07 14.30 -6.55
CA PHE A 40 8.02 14.22 -8.01
C PHE A 40 7.21 13.04 -8.53
N ARG A 41 6.99 12.03 -7.69
CA ARG A 41 6.41 10.74 -8.10
C ARG A 41 4.90 10.70 -7.98
N SER A 42 4.34 11.26 -6.91
CA SER A 42 2.95 11.08 -6.52
C SER A 42 2.10 12.30 -6.88
N THR A 43 0.83 12.03 -7.22
CA THR A 43 -0.18 13.06 -7.48
C THR A 43 -0.71 13.67 -6.18
N PRO A 44 -1.39 14.83 -6.23
CA PRO A 44 -1.96 15.47 -5.06
C PRO A 44 -2.89 14.56 -4.25
N ALA A 45 -3.76 13.78 -4.91
CA ALA A 45 -4.70 12.89 -4.24
C ALA A 45 -4.00 11.82 -3.38
N VAL A 46 -2.90 11.24 -3.88
CA VAL A 46 -2.11 10.24 -3.15
C VAL A 46 -1.42 10.87 -1.95
N LEU A 47 -0.82 12.07 -2.13
CA LEU A 47 -0.12 12.76 -1.05
C LEU A 47 -1.09 13.25 0.04
N GLN A 48 -2.25 13.75 -0.34
CA GLN A 48 -3.30 14.16 0.61
C GLN A 48 -3.81 12.97 1.44
N ALA A 49 -3.97 11.79 0.82
CA ALA A 49 -4.35 10.59 1.55
C ALA A 49 -3.28 10.18 2.57
N VAL A 50 -2.00 10.26 2.19
CA VAL A 50 -0.87 9.98 3.09
C VAL A 50 -0.85 11.00 4.23
N ASP A 51 -0.95 12.29 3.93
CA ASP A 51 -0.95 13.36 4.94
C ASP A 51 -2.13 13.21 5.91
N ALA A 52 -3.31 12.83 5.41
CA ALA A 52 -4.49 12.59 6.24
C ALA A 52 -4.31 11.39 7.19
N ILE A 53 -3.69 10.32 6.74
CA ILE A 53 -3.37 9.16 7.58
C ILE A 53 -2.39 9.56 8.70
N PHE A 54 -1.32 10.26 8.35
CA PHE A 54 -0.30 10.69 9.30
C PHE A 54 -0.67 11.97 10.09
N ALA A 55 -1.86 12.52 9.88
CA ALA A 55 -2.39 13.54 10.79
C ALA A 55 -2.67 12.98 12.20
N ALA A 56 -2.99 11.69 12.31
CA ALA A 56 -3.18 11.02 13.59
C ALA A 56 -1.83 10.77 14.29
N ALA A 57 -1.76 11.08 15.60
CA ALA A 57 -0.53 10.92 16.38
C ALA A 57 -0.05 9.46 16.41
N ASP A 58 -0.98 8.51 16.57
CA ASP A 58 -0.67 7.08 16.61
C ASP A 58 -0.06 6.56 15.30
N ALA A 59 -0.50 7.11 14.16
CA ALA A 59 0.05 6.75 12.86
C ALA A 59 1.47 7.31 12.65
N ARG A 60 1.82 8.40 13.33
CA ARG A 60 3.17 8.99 13.29
C ARG A 60 4.16 8.31 14.21
N ASP A 61 3.69 7.47 15.13
CA ASP A 61 4.59 6.72 16.00
C ASP A 61 5.52 5.83 15.17
N GLY A 62 6.81 5.95 15.40
CA GLY A 62 7.85 5.24 14.65
C GLY A 62 8.32 5.91 13.35
N LEU A 63 7.81 7.10 12.98
CA LEU A 63 8.39 7.89 11.88
C LEU A 63 9.63 8.68 12.30
N ASN A 64 9.97 8.69 13.60
CA ASN A 64 11.16 9.35 14.15
C ASN A 64 11.36 10.82 13.70
N PHE A 65 10.30 11.60 13.70
CA PHE A 65 10.42 13.04 13.54
C PHE A 65 10.82 13.68 14.87
N ASP A 66 11.78 14.59 14.85
CA ASP A 66 12.23 15.34 16.06
C ASP A 66 11.12 16.17 16.67
N ASP A 67 10.21 16.66 15.84
CA ASP A 67 9.09 17.47 16.24
C ASP A 67 7.78 16.72 15.94
N ARG A 68 7.27 16.01 16.97
CA ARG A 68 6.02 15.24 16.87
C ARG A 68 4.80 16.13 16.63
N ASP A 69 4.94 17.42 16.84
CA ASP A 69 3.86 18.41 16.69
C ASP A 69 3.76 18.98 15.27
N LEU A 70 4.80 18.81 14.46
CA LEU A 70 4.75 19.26 13.08
C LEU A 70 3.92 18.29 12.22
N PRO A 71 2.94 18.81 11.46
CA PRO A 71 2.17 17.97 10.55
C PRO A 71 3.07 17.45 9.41
N VAL A 72 2.93 16.17 9.10
CA VAL A 72 3.50 15.61 7.86
C VAL A 72 2.82 16.30 6.69
N ARG A 73 3.58 16.94 5.83
CA ARG A 73 3.06 17.65 4.68
C ARG A 73 3.93 17.43 3.45
N HIS A 74 3.32 16.97 2.39
CA HIS A 74 3.97 16.78 1.12
C HIS A 74 3.57 17.85 0.10
N ILE A 75 4.49 18.27 -0.72
CA ILE A 75 4.25 19.21 -1.81
C ILE A 75 4.34 18.42 -3.12
N PRO A 76 3.22 18.28 -3.87
CA PRO A 76 3.24 17.58 -5.14
C PRO A 76 3.91 18.44 -6.24
N ASN A 77 4.80 17.83 -7.03
CA ASN A 77 5.28 18.44 -8.27
C ASN A 77 4.27 18.26 -9.41
N ARG A 78 3.53 17.14 -9.40
CA ARG A 78 2.55 16.75 -10.41
C ARG A 78 1.17 17.31 -10.08
N THR A 79 1.04 18.64 -10.00
CA THR A 79 -0.17 19.31 -9.46
C THR A 79 -1.40 19.16 -10.35
N MET A 80 -1.22 18.93 -11.65
CA MET A 80 -2.31 18.84 -12.64
C MET A 80 -2.69 17.39 -12.97
N ASP A 81 -1.95 16.41 -12.44
CA ASP A 81 -2.23 15.02 -12.75
C ASP A 81 -3.36 14.47 -11.86
N ALA A 82 -4.28 13.78 -12.48
CA ALA A 82 -5.36 13.08 -11.79
C ALA A 82 -4.83 11.98 -10.88
N GLY A 83 -5.55 11.71 -9.80
CA GLY A 83 -5.28 10.64 -8.87
C GLY A 83 -6.50 10.31 -8.04
N LEU A 84 -6.58 9.04 -7.62
CA LEU A 84 -7.65 8.54 -6.78
C LEU A 84 -7.05 7.61 -5.72
N VAL A 85 -7.54 7.71 -4.51
CA VAL A 85 -7.26 6.76 -3.43
C VAL A 85 -8.59 6.24 -2.89
N GLU A 86 -8.79 4.95 -2.93
CA GLU A 86 -9.99 4.28 -2.43
C GLU A 86 -9.62 3.29 -1.34
N ILE A 87 -10.43 3.24 -0.29
CA ILE A 87 -10.33 2.25 0.78
C ILE A 87 -11.55 1.33 0.69
N TRP A 88 -11.30 0.07 0.43
CA TRP A 88 -12.36 -0.93 0.38
C TRP A 88 -12.58 -1.55 1.76
N PRO A 89 -13.83 -1.86 2.12
CA PRO A 89 -14.11 -2.56 3.36
C PRO A 89 -13.46 -3.95 3.38
N THR A 90 -13.06 -4.36 4.57
CA THR A 90 -12.45 -5.68 4.79
C THR A 90 -13.49 -6.80 4.60
N GLU A 91 -13.05 -7.91 4.02
CA GLU A 91 -13.88 -9.12 3.94
C GLU A 91 -13.90 -9.81 5.30
N GLN A 92 -15.08 -9.97 5.85
CA GLN A 92 -15.28 -10.66 7.13
C GLN A 92 -15.43 -12.18 6.90
N PRO A 93 -14.98 -13.03 7.82
CA PRO A 93 -15.39 -14.43 7.81
C PRO A 93 -16.92 -14.53 7.79
N VAL A 94 -17.46 -15.39 6.93
CA VAL A 94 -18.86 -15.76 7.04
C VAL A 94 -18.91 -16.82 8.13
N ASP A 95 -19.70 -16.61 9.19
CA ASP A 95 -19.97 -17.64 10.16
C ASP A 95 -20.59 -18.82 9.40
N ALA A 96 -19.87 -19.91 9.36
CA ALA A 96 -20.45 -21.18 8.92
C ALA A 96 -21.53 -21.51 9.96
N GLY A 97 -22.76 -21.10 9.66
CA GLY A 97 -23.89 -21.47 10.52
C GLY A 97 -23.87 -22.98 10.76
N ASP A 98 -24.28 -23.41 11.95
CA ASP A 98 -24.26 -24.77 12.50
C ASP A 98 -24.96 -25.87 11.64
N GLY A 99 -24.98 -25.71 10.34
CA GLY A 99 -25.84 -26.50 9.46
C GLY A 99 -25.18 -27.19 8.26
N GLN A 100 -23.87 -27.11 8.06
CA GLN A 100 -23.27 -27.99 7.07
C GLN A 100 -22.86 -29.31 7.73
N PRO A 101 -23.45 -30.46 7.33
CA PRO A 101 -22.98 -31.75 7.79
C PRO A 101 -21.50 -31.87 7.37
N GLU A 102 -20.62 -32.17 8.34
CA GLU A 102 -19.25 -32.61 8.06
C GLU A 102 -19.36 -33.71 6.99
N GLN A 103 -19.03 -33.35 5.76
CA GLN A 103 -18.82 -34.37 4.74
C GLN A 103 -17.62 -35.20 5.18
N ALA A 104 -17.89 -36.38 5.68
CA ALA A 104 -16.96 -37.31 6.31
C ALA A 104 -15.80 -37.78 5.44
N TRP A 105 -15.60 -37.17 4.26
CA TRP A 105 -14.52 -37.49 3.33
C TRP A 105 -14.16 -36.30 2.45
N THR A 106 -13.52 -35.30 3.04
CA THR A 106 -12.84 -34.27 2.25
C THR A 106 -11.35 -34.64 2.22
N PRO A 107 -10.75 -34.94 1.05
CA PRO A 107 -9.31 -35.17 0.99
C PRO A 107 -8.56 -33.96 1.56
N PRO A 108 -7.42 -34.13 2.25
CA PRO A 108 -6.66 -33.03 2.87
C PRO A 108 -5.93 -32.18 1.82
N VAL A 109 -6.56 -31.92 0.71
CA VAL A 109 -6.15 -30.87 -0.23
C VAL A 109 -6.52 -29.58 0.45
N LYS A 110 -5.59 -28.64 0.56
CA LYS A 110 -5.86 -27.24 0.94
C LYS A 110 -6.88 -26.65 -0.02
N GLN A 111 -8.13 -27.01 0.14
CA GLN A 111 -9.23 -26.32 -0.51
C GLN A 111 -9.24 -24.93 0.12
N LEU A 112 -8.70 -23.97 -0.60
CA LEU A 112 -9.08 -22.59 -0.44
C LEU A 112 -10.59 -22.58 -0.67
N TYR A 113 -11.34 -22.59 0.43
CA TYR A 113 -12.80 -22.50 0.37
C TYR A 113 -13.09 -21.30 -0.52
N LEU A 114 -13.87 -21.52 -1.57
CA LEU A 114 -14.25 -20.47 -2.53
C LEU A 114 -14.90 -19.26 -1.83
N ASP A 115 -15.46 -19.51 -0.65
CA ASP A 115 -16.11 -18.53 0.22
C ASP A 115 -15.21 -17.94 1.30
N SER A 116 -13.91 -18.26 1.30
CA SER A 116 -12.99 -17.63 2.25
C SER A 116 -12.88 -16.11 2.00
N PRO A 117 -12.68 -15.28 3.05
CA PRO A 117 -12.48 -13.85 2.89
C PRO A 117 -11.39 -13.52 1.87
N VAL A 118 -10.33 -14.33 1.84
CA VAL A 118 -9.21 -14.18 0.89
C VAL A 118 -9.67 -14.43 -0.55
N ALA A 119 -10.50 -15.45 -0.79
CA ALA A 119 -10.99 -15.76 -2.13
C ALA A 119 -12.01 -14.71 -2.60
N ARG A 120 -12.87 -14.22 -1.70
CA ARG A 120 -13.81 -13.12 -2.02
C ARG A 120 -13.08 -11.84 -2.37
N LEU A 121 -12.07 -11.45 -1.57
CA LEU A 121 -11.25 -10.27 -1.85
C LEU A 121 -10.54 -10.39 -3.20
N ALA A 122 -9.91 -11.54 -3.47
CA ALA A 122 -9.27 -11.80 -4.77
C ALA A 122 -10.28 -11.75 -5.92
N GLY A 123 -11.50 -12.26 -5.71
CA GLY A 123 -12.60 -12.17 -6.66
C GLY A 123 -12.98 -10.73 -6.98
N ARG A 124 -13.22 -9.91 -5.94
CA ARG A 124 -13.57 -8.48 -6.10
C ARG A 124 -12.49 -7.69 -6.85
N ILE A 125 -11.22 -7.91 -6.49
CA ILE A 125 -10.10 -7.25 -7.18
C ILE A 125 -10.08 -7.66 -8.65
N ALA A 126 -10.21 -8.95 -8.94
CA ALA A 126 -10.22 -9.43 -10.31
C ALA A 126 -11.44 -8.94 -11.12
N ASP A 127 -12.63 -8.80 -10.49
CA ASP A 127 -13.82 -8.22 -11.12
C ASP A 127 -13.59 -6.74 -11.47
N GLN A 128 -12.98 -5.99 -10.57
CA GLN A 128 -12.67 -4.60 -10.81
C GLN A 128 -11.66 -4.43 -11.95
N ILE A 129 -10.62 -5.26 -11.98
CA ILE A 129 -9.64 -5.26 -13.08
C ILE A 129 -10.31 -5.61 -14.40
N ASP A 130 -11.12 -6.66 -14.42
CA ASP A 130 -11.88 -7.08 -15.61
C ASP A 130 -12.80 -5.96 -16.11
N HIS A 131 -13.46 -5.26 -15.18
CA HIS A 131 -14.28 -4.10 -15.50
C HIS A 131 -13.45 -3.00 -16.18
N TRP A 132 -12.34 -2.57 -15.61
CA TRP A 132 -11.49 -1.54 -16.20
C TRP A 132 -10.98 -1.92 -17.59
N LEU A 133 -10.59 -3.18 -17.80
CA LEU A 133 -10.07 -3.64 -19.07
C LEU A 133 -11.19 -3.69 -20.15
N LYS A 134 -12.39 -4.15 -19.78
CA LYS A 134 -13.53 -4.26 -20.71
C LYS A 134 -14.15 -2.90 -21.03
N SER A 135 -14.28 -2.02 -20.03
CA SER A 135 -14.78 -0.65 -20.23
C SER A 135 -13.78 0.25 -20.93
N LYS A 136 -12.53 -0.20 -21.08
CA LYS A 136 -11.42 0.61 -21.60
C LYS A 136 -11.23 1.89 -20.78
N GLU A 137 -11.28 1.76 -19.46
CA GLU A 137 -11.08 2.86 -18.53
C GLU A 137 -9.85 3.68 -18.91
N ILE A 138 -9.98 4.99 -18.92
CA ILE A 138 -8.89 5.88 -19.35
C ILE A 138 -7.97 6.20 -18.18
N LEU A 139 -6.68 5.94 -18.36
CA LEU A 139 -5.65 6.51 -17.51
C LEU A 139 -5.45 7.97 -17.88
N GLU A 140 -6.10 8.88 -17.15
CA GLU A 140 -6.13 10.31 -17.48
C GLU A 140 -4.72 10.90 -17.62
N ALA A 141 -3.81 10.54 -16.73
CA ALA A 141 -2.41 10.99 -16.78
C ALA A 141 -1.65 10.48 -18.04
N GLN A 142 -2.13 9.47 -18.72
CA GLN A 142 -1.51 8.88 -19.92
C GLN A 142 -2.33 9.10 -21.19
N GLY A 143 -3.60 9.49 -21.07
CA GLY A 143 -4.52 9.71 -22.18
C GLY A 143 -4.83 8.46 -22.98
N ARG A 144 -4.70 7.26 -22.40
CA ARG A 144 -4.95 5.97 -23.04
C ARG A 144 -5.71 5.00 -22.13
N PRO A 145 -6.37 3.98 -22.70
CA PRO A 145 -6.99 2.94 -21.87
C PRO A 145 -5.98 2.19 -20.99
N VAL A 146 -6.45 1.76 -19.82
CA VAL A 146 -5.70 0.90 -18.91
C VAL A 146 -5.44 -0.46 -19.55
N GLY A 147 -4.23 -0.98 -19.36
CA GLY A 147 -3.85 -2.33 -19.74
C GLY A 147 -3.40 -3.15 -18.54
N PRO A 148 -3.30 -4.49 -18.66
CA PRO A 148 -2.88 -5.34 -17.56
C PRO A 148 -1.51 -4.94 -16.97
N GLY A 149 -0.59 -4.45 -17.80
CA GLY A 149 0.74 -4.00 -17.39
C GLY A 149 0.77 -2.70 -16.56
N ASP A 150 -0.35 -1.98 -16.48
CA ASP A 150 -0.47 -0.78 -15.67
C ASP A 150 -0.91 -1.07 -14.23
N ILE A 151 -1.26 -2.32 -13.93
CA ILE A 151 -1.85 -2.73 -12.66
C ILE A 151 -0.81 -3.46 -11.82
N LEU A 152 -0.57 -2.95 -10.61
CA LEU A 152 0.34 -3.56 -9.64
C LEU A 152 -0.41 -3.92 -8.37
N ILE A 153 -0.39 -5.18 -7.98
CA ILE A 153 -0.99 -5.67 -6.74
C ILE A 153 0.12 -5.91 -5.71
N LEU A 154 0.15 -5.10 -4.66
CA LEU A 154 1.10 -5.23 -3.57
C LEU A 154 0.48 -5.99 -2.41
N VAL A 155 1.21 -6.96 -1.87
CA VAL A 155 0.76 -7.79 -0.75
C VAL A 155 1.83 -7.85 0.35
N GLN A 156 1.41 -7.77 1.59
CA GLN A 156 2.31 -7.90 2.73
C GLN A 156 2.84 -9.33 2.89
N ARG A 157 2.02 -10.34 2.61
CA ARG A 157 2.37 -11.76 2.69
C ARG A 157 1.84 -12.48 1.45
N ARG A 158 2.73 -13.18 0.76
CA ARG A 158 2.40 -13.85 -0.51
C ARG A 158 1.46 -15.05 -0.35
N ALA A 159 1.67 -15.85 0.65
CA ALA A 159 0.96 -17.11 0.97
C ALA A 159 -0.37 -17.36 0.18
N LEU A 160 -1.47 -17.54 0.90
CA LEU A 160 -2.76 -17.92 0.33
C LEU A 160 -3.37 -16.88 -0.64
N PHE A 161 -3.05 -15.60 -0.46
CA PHE A 161 -3.63 -14.54 -1.28
C PHE A 161 -3.16 -14.60 -2.74
N VAL A 162 -1.86 -14.84 -2.98
CA VAL A 162 -1.34 -14.89 -4.35
C VAL A 162 -1.96 -16.02 -5.15
N GLU A 163 -2.14 -17.20 -4.54
CA GLU A 163 -2.79 -18.34 -5.19
C GLU A 163 -4.26 -18.02 -5.54
N ALA A 164 -4.99 -17.40 -4.60
CA ALA A 164 -6.38 -17.00 -4.83
C ALA A 164 -6.48 -15.96 -5.95
N MET A 165 -5.57 -14.97 -5.94
CA MET A 165 -5.54 -13.88 -6.93
C MET A 165 -5.23 -14.40 -8.34
N VAL A 166 -4.18 -15.20 -8.49
CA VAL A 166 -3.82 -15.82 -9.78
C VAL A 166 -4.98 -16.66 -10.33
N ARG A 167 -5.65 -17.41 -9.47
CA ARG A 167 -6.84 -18.20 -9.86
C ARG A 167 -7.99 -17.30 -10.30
N ALA A 168 -8.23 -16.21 -9.58
CA ALA A 168 -9.31 -15.27 -9.90
C ALA A 168 -9.06 -14.55 -11.24
N LEU A 169 -7.83 -14.13 -11.52
CA LEU A 169 -7.44 -13.50 -12.79
C LEU A 169 -7.55 -14.48 -13.95
N LYS A 170 -7.00 -15.69 -13.80
CA LYS A 170 -7.09 -16.73 -14.85
C LYS A 170 -8.52 -17.09 -15.22
N ARG A 171 -9.45 -17.16 -14.27
CA ARG A 171 -10.87 -17.40 -14.54
C ARG A 171 -11.51 -16.34 -15.43
N ARG A 172 -10.96 -15.12 -15.45
CA ARG A 172 -11.43 -13.99 -16.26
C ARG A 172 -10.62 -13.78 -17.54
N GLY A 173 -9.63 -14.66 -17.81
CA GLY A 173 -8.74 -14.55 -18.95
C GLY A 173 -7.78 -13.37 -18.88
N ILE A 174 -7.55 -12.84 -17.68
CA ILE A 174 -6.58 -11.76 -17.44
C ILE A 174 -5.19 -12.38 -17.29
N PRO A 175 -4.19 -11.92 -18.08
CA PRO A 175 -2.85 -12.51 -18.10
C PRO A 175 -2.05 -12.29 -16.81
#